data_15b55972ad069f708712cc50ec7633b9
#
_entry.id   15b55972ad069f708712cc50ec7633b9
#
_cell.length_a   1.000
_cell.length_b   1.000
_cell.length_c   1.000
_cell.angle_alpha   90.00
_cell.angle_beta   90.00
_cell.angle_gamma   90.00
#
_symmetry.space_group_name_H-M   'P 1'
#
loop_
_entity.id
_entity.type
_entity.pdbx_description
1 polymer ?
#
loop_
_entity_poly.entity_id
_entity_poly.type
_entity_poly.pdbx_seq_one_letter_code
_entity_poly.pdbx_strand_id
1 'polypeptide(L)'
;MKVKIWRDPYDCGVNITKKREIEFPTGLTIFVGCNGAGKSTLLNNIKEFCKEYNFPCISYDNLHDGGHNSLSKAMYFGNFSECSLLLSSSEGECVKINASRFLNGLKEFVRNGFEEDFGYRFAKYGLGIDLSENLNKDVRVILLDALDSGLSVDSLVELREALDALNSDIENTGLEYYLFVTANEYELTVNHRCLDVESGKFVTFSDYNDYRDFIVNSRKKKEDRIDHMLAYIEKRRATELKKYKNIVEKAKIDRQKILSKYPPGTDIDSIKSFDRHEIESIDRRAKDYLYHGSRYLSEEDVKNLIL
;
A
#
# COMPACT_ATOMS: atom_id res chain seq x y z
N MET A 1 -20.76 -4.72 1.22
CA MET A 1 -19.61 -4.82 2.17
C MET A 1 -19.31 -3.47 2.79
N LYS A 2 -19.11 -3.41 4.09
CA LYS A 2 -18.83 -2.15 4.80
C LYS A 2 -17.42 -2.16 5.36
N VAL A 3 -16.56 -1.28 4.84
CA VAL A 3 -15.12 -1.27 5.13
C VAL A 3 -14.75 -0.03 5.94
N LYS A 4 -14.08 -0.25 7.07
CA LYS A 4 -13.48 0.81 7.87
C LYS A 4 -12.20 1.28 7.18
N ILE A 5 -12.10 2.58 6.92
CA ILE A 5 -10.98 3.15 6.17
C ILE A 5 -9.84 3.53 7.11
N TRP A 6 -8.63 3.18 6.72
CA TRP A 6 -7.41 3.54 7.42
C TRP A 6 -7.28 5.05 7.57
N ARG A 7 -6.88 5.46 8.76
CA ARG A 7 -6.53 6.83 9.05
C ARG A 7 -5.04 6.98 9.08
N ASP A 8 -4.56 7.98 8.37
CA ASP A 8 -3.14 8.34 8.33
C ASP A 8 -2.20 7.10 8.25
N PRO A 9 -2.38 6.22 7.24
CA PRO A 9 -1.66 4.95 7.16
C PRO A 9 -0.14 5.12 7.05
N TYR A 10 0.29 6.32 6.70
CA TYR A 10 1.71 6.67 6.53
C TYR A 10 2.23 7.59 7.64
N ASP A 11 1.41 7.91 8.65
CA ASP A 11 1.72 8.84 9.74
C ASP A 11 2.28 10.19 9.21
N CYS A 12 1.62 10.73 8.22
CA CYS A 12 1.96 11.99 7.57
C CYS A 12 0.87 13.06 7.74
N GLY A 13 -0.11 12.83 8.60
CA GLY A 13 -1.22 13.73 8.88
C GLY A 13 -2.33 13.72 7.82
N VAL A 14 -2.32 12.74 6.90
CA VAL A 14 -3.25 12.68 5.78
C VAL A 14 -4.01 11.36 5.74
N ASN A 15 -5.34 11.43 5.66
CA ASN A 15 -6.20 10.27 5.48
C ASN A 15 -6.33 9.90 4.00
N ILE A 16 -6.60 8.61 3.71
CA ILE A 16 -6.87 8.12 2.36
C ILE A 16 -8.09 8.83 1.77
N THR A 17 -9.16 8.91 2.56
CA THR A 17 -10.42 9.56 2.19
C THR A 17 -10.99 10.36 3.36
N LYS A 18 -11.91 11.26 3.05
CA LYS A 18 -12.66 12.04 4.06
C LYS A 18 -13.61 11.18 4.89
N LYS A 19 -14.08 10.05 4.37
CA LYS A 19 -14.96 9.13 5.08
C LYS A 19 -14.17 8.20 6.01
N ARG A 20 -14.78 7.82 7.12
CA ARG A 20 -14.24 6.83 8.05
C ARG A 20 -14.57 5.40 7.65
N GLU A 21 -15.62 5.26 6.89
CA GLU A 21 -16.22 3.99 6.51
C GLU A 21 -16.91 4.15 5.16
N ILE A 22 -16.75 3.18 4.29
CA ILE A 22 -17.39 3.15 2.99
C ILE A 22 -18.19 1.84 2.89
N GLU A 23 -19.45 1.97 2.48
CA GLU A 23 -20.30 0.83 2.15
C GLU A 23 -20.24 0.60 0.64
N PHE A 24 -19.73 -0.56 0.26
CA PHE A 24 -19.63 -0.98 -1.12
C PHE A 24 -20.82 -1.89 -1.45
N PRO A 25 -21.58 -1.59 -2.50
CA PRO A 25 -22.55 -2.53 -3.06
C PRO A 25 -21.82 -3.68 -3.76
N THR A 26 -22.52 -4.79 -3.94
CA THR A 26 -22.05 -5.92 -4.75
C THR A 26 -21.78 -5.53 -6.20
N GLY A 27 -20.95 -6.27 -6.88
CA GLY A 27 -20.58 -6.06 -8.28
C GLY A 27 -19.34 -5.22 -8.50
N LEU A 28 -19.19 -4.73 -9.73
CA LEU A 28 -18.06 -3.94 -10.17
C LEU A 28 -18.11 -2.51 -9.60
N THR A 29 -17.00 -2.06 -9.06
CA THR A 29 -16.76 -0.67 -8.63
C THR A 29 -15.41 -0.19 -9.13
N ILE A 30 -15.39 0.91 -9.87
CA ILE A 30 -14.17 1.52 -10.39
C ILE A 30 -13.69 2.60 -9.42
N PHE A 31 -12.44 2.53 -8.99
CA PHE A 31 -11.82 3.56 -8.15
C PHE A 31 -11.18 4.64 -9.01
N VAL A 32 -11.62 5.87 -8.84
CA VAL A 32 -11.18 7.03 -9.64
C VAL A 32 -10.51 8.10 -8.77
N GLY A 33 -9.64 8.87 -9.39
CA GLY A 33 -8.86 9.95 -8.79
C GLY A 33 -7.52 10.10 -9.50
N CYS A 34 -6.86 11.24 -9.35
CA CYS A 34 -5.56 11.46 -9.99
C CYS A 34 -4.49 10.47 -9.48
N ASN A 35 -3.36 10.39 -10.18
CA ASN A 35 -2.23 9.58 -9.72
C ASN A 35 -1.77 10.03 -8.32
N GLY A 36 -1.65 9.08 -7.38
CA GLY A 36 -1.34 9.33 -5.98
C GLY A 36 -2.54 9.83 -5.15
N ALA A 37 -3.78 9.73 -5.64
CA ALA A 37 -4.99 10.01 -4.85
C ALA A 37 -5.24 8.99 -3.73
N GLY A 38 -4.58 7.82 -3.78
CA GLY A 38 -4.72 6.76 -2.78
C GLY A 38 -5.54 5.55 -3.26
N LYS A 39 -5.71 5.36 -4.58
CA LYS A 39 -6.44 4.21 -5.16
C LYS A 39 -5.87 2.87 -4.68
N SER A 40 -4.57 2.63 -4.91
CA SER A 40 -3.89 1.40 -4.47
C SER A 40 -3.87 1.26 -2.94
N THR A 41 -3.77 2.37 -2.21
CA THR A 41 -3.84 2.35 -0.74
C THR A 41 -5.22 1.89 -0.25
N LEU A 42 -6.30 2.31 -0.92
CA LEU A 42 -7.65 1.85 -0.60
C LEU A 42 -7.83 0.36 -0.94
N LEU A 43 -7.30 -0.12 -2.06
CA LEU A 43 -7.28 -1.56 -2.38
C LEU A 43 -6.55 -2.36 -1.30
N ASN A 44 -5.39 -1.90 -0.84
CA ASN A 44 -4.65 -2.55 0.24
C ASN A 44 -5.43 -2.56 1.56
N ASN A 45 -6.14 -1.48 1.88
CA ASN A 45 -7.03 -1.45 3.05
C ASN A 45 -8.14 -2.52 2.94
N ILE A 46 -8.76 -2.67 1.76
CA ILE A 46 -9.77 -3.70 1.51
C ILE A 46 -9.14 -5.10 1.60
N LYS A 47 -7.93 -5.29 1.08
CA LYS A 47 -7.21 -6.56 1.16
C LYS A 47 -6.97 -6.98 2.62
N GLU A 48 -6.54 -6.07 3.48
CA GLU A 48 -6.36 -6.36 4.90
C GLU A 48 -7.71 -6.60 5.62
N PHE A 49 -8.75 -5.86 5.26
CA PHE A 49 -10.10 -6.14 5.73
C PHE A 49 -10.55 -7.57 5.36
N CYS A 50 -10.30 -8.02 4.13
CA CYS A 50 -10.64 -9.38 3.72
C CYS A 50 -9.91 -10.44 4.54
N LYS A 51 -8.63 -10.21 4.88
CA LYS A 51 -7.87 -11.10 5.77
C LYS A 51 -8.48 -11.15 7.18
N GLU A 52 -8.84 -9.99 7.74
CA GLU A 52 -9.43 -9.90 9.08
C GLU A 52 -10.76 -10.66 9.18
N TYR A 53 -11.57 -10.64 8.12
CA TYR A 53 -12.88 -11.28 8.09
C TYR A 53 -12.91 -12.62 7.34
N ASN A 54 -11.75 -13.17 6.96
CA ASN A 54 -11.61 -14.43 6.23
C ASN A 54 -12.40 -14.47 4.91
N PHE A 55 -12.51 -13.33 4.21
CA PHE A 55 -13.12 -13.30 2.89
C PHE A 55 -12.11 -13.78 1.84
N PRO A 56 -12.51 -14.72 0.95
CA PRO A 56 -11.72 -15.06 -0.23
C PRO A 56 -11.40 -13.80 -1.04
N CYS A 57 -10.12 -13.50 -1.17
CA CYS A 57 -9.64 -12.31 -1.84
C CYS A 57 -8.46 -12.62 -2.74
N ILE A 58 -8.59 -12.27 -4.01
CA ILE A 58 -7.51 -12.32 -4.99
C ILE A 58 -7.13 -10.91 -5.42
N SER A 59 -5.86 -10.66 -5.65
CA SER A 59 -5.38 -9.34 -6.10
C SER A 59 -4.39 -9.48 -7.24
N TYR A 60 -4.51 -8.59 -8.23
CA TYR A 60 -3.57 -8.40 -9.31
C TYR A 60 -3.14 -6.92 -9.36
N ASP A 61 -1.84 -6.70 -9.39
CA ASP A 61 -1.24 -5.38 -9.55
C ASP A 61 -0.38 -5.38 -10.81
N ASN A 62 -0.83 -4.64 -11.84
CA ASN A 62 -0.14 -4.63 -13.13
C ASN A 62 1.29 -4.09 -13.05
N LEU A 63 1.61 -3.23 -12.08
CA LEU A 63 2.96 -2.70 -11.87
C LEU A 63 3.91 -3.75 -11.28
N HIS A 64 3.39 -4.70 -10.50
CA HIS A 64 4.17 -5.74 -9.84
C HIS A 64 4.05 -7.10 -10.52
N ASP A 65 2.89 -7.42 -11.07
CA ASP A 65 2.57 -8.73 -11.64
C ASP A 65 2.56 -8.73 -13.18
N GLY A 66 2.46 -7.55 -13.80
CA GLY A 66 2.35 -7.36 -15.24
C GLY A 66 3.65 -6.89 -15.92
N GLY A 67 3.56 -6.63 -17.22
CA GLY A 67 4.64 -6.11 -18.04
C GLY A 67 5.90 -6.98 -18.00
N HIS A 68 7.07 -6.35 -18.06
CA HIS A 68 8.35 -7.06 -17.98
C HIS A 68 8.67 -7.65 -16.59
N ASN A 69 7.94 -7.29 -15.55
CA ASN A 69 8.13 -7.90 -14.23
C ASN A 69 7.75 -9.38 -14.21
N SER A 70 6.81 -9.80 -15.05
CA SER A 70 6.45 -11.20 -15.24
C SER A 70 7.60 -12.05 -15.85
N LEU A 71 8.52 -11.41 -16.60
CA LEU A 71 9.68 -12.08 -17.15
C LEU A 71 10.59 -12.67 -16.06
N SER A 72 10.85 -11.91 -15.00
CA SER A 72 11.65 -12.37 -13.86
C SER A 72 11.01 -13.59 -13.17
N LYS A 73 9.69 -13.61 -13.05
CA LYS A 73 8.93 -14.75 -12.52
C LYS A 73 9.03 -15.95 -13.45
N ALA A 74 8.82 -15.77 -14.76
CA ALA A 74 8.93 -16.83 -15.75
C ALA A 74 10.34 -17.45 -15.79
N MET A 75 11.39 -16.63 -15.70
CA MET A 75 12.79 -17.10 -15.61
C MET A 75 13.04 -17.90 -14.33
N TYR A 76 12.57 -17.40 -13.19
CA TYR A 76 12.74 -18.09 -11.90
C TYR A 76 12.10 -19.47 -11.89
N PHE A 77 10.93 -19.64 -12.51
CA PHE A 77 10.24 -20.94 -12.62
C PHE A 77 10.68 -21.79 -13.81
N GLY A 78 11.67 -21.34 -14.59
CA GLY A 78 12.19 -22.10 -15.74
C GLY A 78 11.21 -22.22 -16.91
N ASN A 79 10.24 -21.32 -17.02
CA ASN A 79 9.26 -21.30 -18.10
C ASN A 79 9.83 -20.59 -19.35
N PHE A 80 10.72 -21.28 -20.08
CA PHE A 80 11.43 -20.72 -21.24
C PHE A 80 10.51 -20.30 -22.39
N SER A 81 9.38 -20.98 -22.59
CA SER A 81 8.41 -20.61 -23.63
C SER A 81 7.76 -19.26 -23.32
N GLU A 82 7.45 -19.01 -22.06
CA GLU A 82 6.91 -17.74 -21.58
C GLU A 82 7.97 -16.63 -21.67
N CYS A 83 9.21 -16.91 -21.27
CA CYS A 83 10.30 -15.97 -21.42
C CYS A 83 10.48 -15.52 -22.87
N SER A 84 10.45 -16.48 -23.83
CA SER A 84 10.56 -16.16 -25.25
C SER A 84 9.41 -15.29 -25.76
N LEU A 85 8.19 -15.56 -25.35
CA LEU A 85 7.01 -14.76 -25.69
C LEU A 85 7.12 -13.34 -25.14
N LEU A 86 7.43 -13.19 -23.85
CA LEU A 86 7.56 -11.88 -23.20
C LEU A 86 8.71 -11.05 -23.76
N LEU A 87 9.85 -11.68 -24.10
CA LEU A 87 11.00 -11.00 -24.72
C LEU A 87 10.74 -10.55 -26.16
N SER A 88 9.84 -11.21 -26.88
CA SER A 88 9.46 -10.86 -28.25
C SER A 88 8.29 -9.89 -28.34
N SER A 89 7.65 -9.58 -27.23
CA SER A 89 6.47 -8.70 -27.15
C SER A 89 6.84 -7.30 -26.66
N SER A 90 6.09 -6.29 -27.12
CA SER A 90 6.15 -4.94 -26.55
C SER A 90 5.62 -4.95 -25.12
N GLU A 91 5.91 -3.89 -24.34
CA GLU A 91 5.44 -3.81 -22.96
C GLU A 91 3.90 -3.83 -22.86
N GLY A 92 3.19 -3.13 -23.75
CA GLY A 92 1.73 -3.17 -23.80
C GLY A 92 1.17 -4.55 -24.13
N GLU A 93 1.82 -5.30 -25.04
CA GLU A 93 1.46 -6.70 -25.32
C GLU A 93 1.71 -7.61 -24.11
N CYS A 94 2.83 -7.42 -23.38
CA CYS A 94 3.10 -8.14 -22.14
C CYS A 94 2.01 -7.88 -21.09
N VAL A 95 1.60 -6.63 -20.90
CA VAL A 95 0.49 -6.25 -20.01
C VAL A 95 -0.80 -6.97 -20.40
N LYS A 96 -1.17 -6.93 -21.69
CA LYS A 96 -2.36 -7.58 -22.22
C LYS A 96 -2.35 -9.10 -22.02
N ILE A 97 -1.21 -9.76 -22.30
CA ILE A 97 -1.03 -11.19 -22.09
C ILE A 97 -1.21 -11.57 -20.62
N ASN A 98 -0.58 -10.83 -19.71
CA ASN A 98 -0.65 -11.12 -18.28
C ASN A 98 -2.04 -10.85 -17.71
N ALA A 99 -2.67 -9.74 -18.08
CA ALA A 99 -4.05 -9.42 -17.69
C ALA A 99 -5.04 -10.51 -18.19
N SER A 100 -4.90 -10.95 -19.44
CA SER A 100 -5.74 -12.02 -20.01
C SER A 100 -5.56 -13.35 -19.29
N ARG A 101 -4.33 -13.72 -18.93
CA ARG A 101 -4.05 -14.94 -18.17
C ARG A 101 -4.65 -14.86 -16.77
N PHE A 102 -4.49 -13.73 -16.09
CA PHE A 102 -5.07 -13.53 -14.78
C PHE A 102 -6.60 -13.61 -14.84
N LEU A 103 -7.25 -12.92 -15.78
CA LEU A 103 -8.71 -12.97 -15.96
C LEU A 103 -9.21 -14.40 -16.25
N ASN A 104 -8.44 -15.20 -17.00
CA ASN A 104 -8.77 -16.61 -17.20
C ASN A 104 -8.63 -17.45 -15.91
N GLY A 105 -7.63 -17.17 -15.08
CA GLY A 105 -7.44 -17.81 -13.76
C GLY A 105 -8.55 -17.47 -12.76
N LEU A 106 -9.20 -16.32 -12.90
CA LEU A 106 -10.28 -15.90 -12.01
C LEU A 106 -11.48 -16.85 -12.00
N LYS A 107 -11.72 -17.60 -13.08
CA LYS A 107 -12.81 -18.58 -13.15
C LYS A 107 -12.70 -19.65 -12.07
N GLU A 108 -11.47 -20.09 -11.78
CA GLU A 108 -11.20 -21.06 -10.72
C GLU A 108 -11.42 -20.43 -9.34
N PHE A 109 -10.88 -19.23 -9.12
CA PHE A 109 -11.10 -18.49 -7.88
C PHE A 109 -12.59 -18.21 -7.60
N VAL A 110 -13.35 -17.80 -8.61
CA VAL A 110 -14.80 -17.54 -8.46
C VAL A 110 -15.51 -18.82 -8.01
N ARG A 111 -15.17 -19.97 -8.61
CA ARG A 111 -15.80 -21.25 -8.29
C ARG A 111 -15.42 -21.76 -6.91
N ASN A 112 -14.15 -21.73 -6.57
CA ASN A 112 -13.58 -22.43 -5.41
C ASN A 112 -13.32 -21.49 -4.20
N GLY A 113 -13.20 -20.17 -4.41
CA GLY A 113 -12.83 -19.20 -3.40
C GLY A 113 -11.33 -19.09 -3.13
N PHE A 114 -10.51 -19.83 -3.87
CA PHE A 114 -9.03 -19.79 -3.80
C PHE A 114 -8.45 -20.20 -5.14
N GLU A 115 -7.20 -19.80 -5.39
CA GLU A 115 -6.40 -20.34 -6.49
C GLU A 115 -5.58 -21.53 -5.99
N GLU A 116 -5.57 -22.62 -6.74
CA GLU A 116 -4.67 -23.75 -6.49
C GLU A 116 -3.24 -23.43 -7.00
N ASP A 117 -2.66 -22.35 -6.45
CA ASP A 117 -1.28 -22.01 -6.72
C ASP A 117 -0.30 -22.99 -6.05
N PHE A 118 1.00 -22.77 -6.30
CA PHE A 118 2.05 -23.60 -5.69
C PHE A 118 2.01 -23.54 -4.15
N GLY A 119 1.71 -22.37 -3.58
CA GLY A 119 1.63 -22.17 -2.13
C GLY A 119 0.49 -22.97 -1.50
N TYR A 120 -0.69 -22.95 -2.12
CA TYR A 120 -1.83 -23.76 -1.69
C TYR A 120 -1.54 -25.25 -1.78
N ARG A 121 -1.00 -25.71 -2.92
CA ARG A 121 -0.66 -27.12 -3.12
C ARG A 121 0.40 -27.60 -2.11
N PHE A 122 1.41 -26.79 -1.85
CA PHE A 122 2.43 -27.11 -0.85
C PHE A 122 1.84 -27.18 0.57
N ALA A 123 0.99 -26.22 0.96
CA ALA A 123 0.31 -26.26 2.26
C ALA A 123 -0.56 -27.51 2.40
N LYS A 124 -1.41 -27.80 1.41
CA LYS A 124 -2.36 -28.91 1.43
C LYS A 124 -1.67 -30.28 1.36
N TYR A 125 -0.79 -30.48 0.38
CA TYR A 125 -0.19 -31.78 0.11
C TYR A 125 1.16 -32.00 0.78
N GLY A 126 1.88 -30.93 1.08
CA GLY A 126 3.17 -30.99 1.77
C GLY A 126 3.08 -30.88 3.28
N LEU A 127 2.18 -30.05 3.80
CA LEU A 127 2.04 -29.79 5.24
C LEU A 127 0.73 -30.32 5.84
N GLY A 128 -0.21 -30.81 5.03
CA GLY A 128 -1.52 -31.28 5.47
C GLY A 128 -2.44 -30.17 5.97
N ILE A 129 -2.18 -28.92 5.58
CA ILE A 129 -2.95 -27.74 5.99
C ILE A 129 -3.89 -27.32 4.88
N ASP A 130 -5.20 -27.47 5.07
CA ASP A 130 -6.20 -26.95 4.13
C ASP A 130 -6.52 -25.48 4.46
N LEU A 131 -5.97 -24.56 3.66
CA LEU A 131 -6.17 -23.13 3.82
C LEU A 131 -7.61 -22.67 3.48
N SER A 132 -8.42 -23.54 2.85
CA SER A 132 -9.79 -23.22 2.46
C SER A 132 -10.82 -23.46 3.56
N GLU A 133 -10.49 -24.17 4.64
CA GLU A 133 -11.46 -24.58 5.68
C GLU A 133 -12.14 -23.42 6.41
N ASN A 134 -11.45 -22.28 6.53
CA ASN A 134 -11.92 -21.13 7.30
C ASN A 134 -12.43 -19.97 6.42
N LEU A 135 -12.47 -20.15 5.09
CA LEU A 135 -12.91 -19.10 4.19
C LEU A 135 -14.44 -18.99 4.13
N ASN A 136 -14.95 -17.76 4.12
CA ASN A 136 -16.37 -17.53 3.81
C ASN A 136 -16.63 -17.86 2.33
N LYS A 137 -17.29 -18.98 2.08
CA LYS A 137 -17.51 -19.52 0.72
C LYS A 137 -18.56 -18.76 -0.11
N ASP A 138 -19.34 -17.89 0.53
CA ASP A 138 -20.44 -17.18 -0.13
C ASP A 138 -20.03 -15.82 -0.72
N VAL A 139 -18.86 -15.29 -0.31
CA VAL A 139 -18.34 -13.99 -0.74
C VAL A 139 -17.08 -14.16 -1.60
N ARG A 140 -16.91 -13.32 -2.61
CA ARG A 140 -15.67 -13.21 -3.41
C ARG A 140 -15.24 -11.76 -3.50
N VAL A 141 -13.96 -11.50 -3.27
CA VAL A 141 -13.38 -10.17 -3.43
C VAL A 141 -12.23 -10.23 -4.42
N ILE A 142 -12.31 -9.41 -5.46
CA ILE A 142 -11.33 -9.34 -6.55
C ILE A 142 -10.80 -7.90 -6.61
N LEU A 143 -9.49 -7.74 -6.52
CA LEU A 143 -8.80 -6.45 -6.50
C LEU A 143 -7.88 -6.34 -7.70
N LEU A 144 -8.15 -5.37 -8.58
CA LEU A 144 -7.39 -5.15 -9.82
C LEU A 144 -6.78 -3.75 -9.79
N ASP A 145 -5.45 -3.67 -9.70
CA ASP A 145 -4.75 -2.40 -9.65
C ASP A 145 -4.00 -2.12 -10.95
N ALA A 146 -4.12 -0.89 -11.45
CA ALA A 146 -3.39 -0.33 -12.59
C ALA A 146 -3.49 -1.16 -13.89
N LEU A 147 -4.62 -1.84 -14.13
CA LEU A 147 -4.82 -2.65 -15.35
C LEU A 147 -4.71 -1.84 -16.65
N ASP A 148 -5.05 -0.56 -16.61
CA ASP A 148 -5.01 0.37 -17.73
C ASP A 148 -3.61 0.96 -18.00
N SER A 149 -2.64 0.70 -17.13
CA SER A 149 -1.29 1.23 -17.27
C SER A 149 -0.57 0.61 -18.47
N GLY A 150 -0.14 1.47 -19.41
CA GLY A 150 0.63 1.06 -20.58
C GLY A 150 -0.22 0.47 -21.73
N LEU A 151 -1.54 0.50 -21.62
CA LEU A 151 -2.43 0.06 -22.69
C LEU A 151 -2.78 1.21 -23.66
N SER A 152 -2.96 0.86 -24.94
CA SER A 152 -3.51 1.73 -25.96
C SER A 152 -5.04 1.85 -25.83
N VAL A 153 -5.65 2.85 -26.44
CA VAL A 153 -7.11 3.11 -26.34
C VAL A 153 -7.94 1.91 -26.80
N ASP A 154 -7.54 1.27 -27.90
CA ASP A 154 -8.19 0.05 -28.40
C ASP A 154 -8.12 -1.11 -27.41
N SER A 155 -6.95 -1.30 -26.76
CA SER A 155 -6.78 -2.32 -25.71
C SER A 155 -7.58 -1.99 -24.45
N LEU A 156 -7.80 -0.71 -24.13
CA LEU A 156 -8.67 -0.28 -23.02
C LEU A 156 -10.14 -0.61 -23.29
N VAL A 157 -10.61 -0.46 -24.52
CA VAL A 157 -11.97 -0.87 -24.91
C VAL A 157 -12.14 -2.38 -24.75
N GLU A 158 -11.18 -3.18 -25.25
CA GLU A 158 -11.19 -4.64 -25.08
C GLU A 158 -11.15 -5.05 -23.59
N LEU A 159 -10.35 -4.36 -22.77
CA LEU A 159 -10.28 -4.60 -21.34
C LEU A 159 -11.61 -4.31 -20.63
N ARG A 160 -12.28 -3.19 -20.99
CA ARG A 160 -13.60 -2.87 -20.48
C ARG A 160 -14.62 -3.97 -20.80
N GLU A 161 -14.67 -4.39 -22.08
CA GLU A 161 -15.55 -5.49 -22.50
C GLU A 161 -15.28 -6.79 -21.76
N ALA A 162 -13.99 -7.11 -21.50
CA ALA A 162 -13.61 -8.27 -20.71
C ALA A 162 -14.04 -8.16 -19.24
N LEU A 163 -13.97 -6.97 -18.64
CA LEU A 163 -14.45 -6.71 -17.28
C LEU A 163 -15.98 -6.80 -17.19
N ASP A 164 -16.70 -6.31 -18.19
CA ASP A 164 -18.16 -6.41 -18.30
C ASP A 164 -18.59 -7.89 -18.39
N ALA A 165 -17.93 -8.66 -19.24
CA ALA A 165 -18.17 -10.08 -19.39
C ALA A 165 -17.89 -10.84 -18.08
N LEU A 166 -16.75 -10.55 -17.43
CA LEU A 166 -16.38 -11.13 -16.13
C LEU A 166 -17.44 -10.80 -15.06
N ASN A 167 -17.84 -9.53 -14.98
CA ASN A 167 -18.86 -9.07 -14.04
C ASN A 167 -20.17 -9.84 -14.24
N SER A 168 -20.62 -9.98 -15.48
CA SER A 168 -21.82 -10.73 -15.83
C SER A 168 -21.68 -12.24 -15.52
N ASP A 169 -20.52 -12.83 -15.80
CA ASP A 169 -20.26 -14.23 -15.52
C ASP A 169 -20.32 -14.53 -14.01
N ILE A 170 -19.77 -13.64 -13.18
CA ILE A 170 -19.80 -13.82 -11.73
C ILE A 170 -21.21 -13.58 -11.20
N GLU A 171 -21.92 -12.58 -11.68
CA GLU A 171 -23.31 -12.29 -11.30
C GLU A 171 -24.23 -13.51 -11.52
N ASN A 172 -24.03 -14.22 -12.62
CA ASN A 172 -24.77 -15.45 -12.95
C ASN A 172 -24.50 -16.62 -11.99
N THR A 173 -23.44 -16.56 -11.18
CA THR A 173 -23.16 -17.61 -10.17
C THR A 173 -24.05 -17.48 -8.93
N GLY A 174 -24.69 -16.34 -8.71
CA GLY A 174 -25.48 -16.04 -7.51
C GLY A 174 -24.65 -15.81 -6.24
N LEU A 175 -23.32 -15.76 -6.34
CA LEU A 175 -22.42 -15.46 -5.22
C LEU A 175 -22.45 -13.98 -4.90
N GLU A 176 -22.25 -13.62 -3.64
CA GLU A 176 -21.95 -12.27 -3.23
C GLU A 176 -20.51 -11.93 -3.65
N TYR A 177 -20.32 -10.91 -4.50
CA TYR A 177 -19.00 -10.56 -4.97
C TYR A 177 -18.77 -9.06 -5.01
N TYR A 178 -17.47 -8.72 -4.94
CA TYR A 178 -16.98 -7.35 -5.01
C TYR A 178 -15.78 -7.34 -5.94
N LEU A 179 -15.91 -6.68 -7.08
CA LEU A 179 -14.86 -6.50 -8.07
C LEU A 179 -14.43 -5.03 -8.05
N PHE A 180 -13.24 -4.77 -7.51
CA PHE A 180 -12.67 -3.44 -7.42
C PHE A 180 -11.55 -3.26 -8.43
N VAL A 181 -11.65 -2.22 -9.25
CA VAL A 181 -10.68 -1.91 -10.30
C VAL A 181 -10.24 -0.46 -10.14
N THR A 182 -8.94 -0.19 -10.13
CA THR A 182 -8.45 1.18 -10.23
C THR A 182 -8.40 1.61 -11.68
N ALA A 183 -8.86 2.84 -11.98
CA ALA A 183 -8.79 3.42 -13.30
C ALA A 183 -8.02 4.75 -13.29
N ASN A 184 -7.16 4.91 -14.29
CA ASN A 184 -6.52 6.16 -14.66
C ASN A 184 -7.12 6.72 -15.96
N GLU A 185 -7.74 5.84 -16.78
CA GLU A 185 -8.28 6.16 -18.07
C GLU A 185 -9.81 6.21 -18.07
N TYR A 186 -10.38 7.14 -18.83
CA TYR A 186 -11.83 7.35 -18.93
C TYR A 186 -12.58 6.10 -19.40
N GLU A 187 -12.01 5.37 -20.35
CA GLU A 187 -12.65 4.19 -20.94
C GLU A 187 -13.14 3.17 -19.93
N LEU A 188 -12.40 2.97 -18.84
CA LEU A 188 -12.82 2.05 -17.77
C LEU A 188 -13.94 2.60 -16.88
N THR A 189 -14.26 3.89 -16.99
CA THR A 189 -15.33 4.51 -16.17
C THR A 189 -16.69 4.52 -16.88
N VAL A 190 -16.71 4.26 -18.18
CA VAL A 190 -17.91 4.35 -19.03
C VAL A 190 -18.94 3.31 -18.58
N ASN A 191 -20.16 3.78 -18.25
CA ASN A 191 -21.27 2.97 -17.77
C ASN A 191 -21.03 2.21 -16.46
N HIS A 192 -19.94 2.51 -15.75
CA HIS A 192 -19.62 1.87 -14.48
C HIS A 192 -19.90 2.78 -13.28
N ARG A 193 -20.11 2.13 -12.13
CA ARG A 193 -20.16 2.83 -10.85
C ARG A 193 -18.73 3.18 -10.41
N CYS A 194 -18.46 4.49 -10.31
CA CYS A 194 -17.16 4.99 -9.92
C CYS A 194 -17.16 5.49 -8.47
N LEU A 195 -16.09 5.23 -7.73
CA LEU A 195 -15.84 5.78 -6.40
C LEU A 195 -14.71 6.80 -6.48
N ASP A 196 -14.99 8.06 -6.17
CA ASP A 196 -13.96 9.06 -5.89
C ASP A 196 -13.26 8.69 -4.58
N VAL A 197 -12.02 8.23 -4.68
CA VAL A 197 -11.25 7.76 -3.52
C VAL A 197 -11.03 8.86 -2.50
N GLU A 198 -10.86 10.11 -2.93
CA GLU A 198 -10.58 11.23 -2.04
C GLU A 198 -11.79 11.62 -1.18
N SER A 199 -12.97 11.72 -1.79
CA SER A 199 -14.20 12.05 -1.06
C SER A 199 -14.89 10.84 -0.43
N GLY A 200 -14.61 9.62 -0.90
CA GLY A 200 -15.31 8.40 -0.55
C GLY A 200 -16.77 8.39 -1.03
N LYS A 201 -17.10 9.13 -2.09
CA LYS A 201 -18.45 9.21 -2.67
C LYS A 201 -18.48 8.55 -4.03
N PHE A 202 -19.62 7.95 -4.35
CA PHE A 202 -19.87 7.47 -5.71
C PHE A 202 -20.11 8.65 -6.64
N VAL A 203 -19.57 8.56 -7.86
CA VAL A 203 -19.64 9.55 -8.92
C VAL A 203 -19.93 8.86 -10.26
N THR A 204 -20.47 9.59 -11.20
CA THR A 204 -20.69 9.16 -12.59
C THR A 204 -20.19 10.26 -13.51
N PHE A 205 -19.71 9.90 -14.67
CA PHE A 205 -19.22 10.83 -15.68
C PHE A 205 -20.12 10.76 -16.90
N SER A 206 -20.58 11.93 -17.37
CA SER A 206 -21.43 12.03 -18.56
C SER A 206 -20.62 11.84 -19.84
N ASP A 207 -19.37 12.31 -19.86
CA ASP A 207 -18.46 12.24 -20.98
C ASP A 207 -16.99 12.38 -20.54
N TYR A 208 -16.09 12.34 -21.52
CA TYR A 208 -14.65 12.51 -21.29
C TYR A 208 -14.28 13.87 -20.67
N ASN A 209 -14.99 14.96 -21.03
CA ASN A 209 -14.67 16.28 -20.50
C ASN A 209 -15.00 16.36 -19.00
N ASP A 210 -16.13 15.79 -18.59
CA ASP A 210 -16.53 15.70 -17.20
C ASP A 210 -15.49 14.89 -16.39
N TYR A 211 -15.05 13.74 -16.89
CA TYR A 211 -13.96 12.96 -16.28
C TYR A 211 -12.64 13.75 -16.20
N ARG A 212 -12.24 14.40 -17.30
CA ARG A 212 -11.01 15.22 -17.34
C ARG A 212 -11.05 16.32 -16.31
N ASP A 213 -12.17 17.04 -16.21
CA ASP A 213 -12.32 18.14 -15.25
C ASP A 213 -12.32 17.63 -13.81
N PHE A 214 -12.90 16.45 -13.55
CA PHE A 214 -12.79 15.74 -12.28
C PHE A 214 -11.32 15.42 -11.94
N ILE A 215 -10.55 14.86 -12.87
CA ILE A 215 -9.13 14.51 -12.64
C ILE A 215 -8.27 15.76 -12.38
N VAL A 216 -8.51 16.86 -13.13
CA VAL A 216 -7.82 18.15 -12.91
C VAL A 216 -8.12 18.70 -11.52
N ASN A 217 -9.38 18.63 -11.07
CA ASN A 217 -9.77 19.07 -9.73
C ASN A 217 -9.20 18.14 -8.62
N SER A 218 -9.15 16.84 -8.85
CA SER A 218 -8.52 15.89 -7.96
C SER A 218 -7.01 16.18 -7.81
N ARG A 219 -6.34 16.59 -8.89
CA ARG A 219 -4.93 16.98 -8.86
C ARG A 219 -4.69 18.23 -8.01
N LYS A 220 -5.50 19.27 -8.15
CA LYS A 220 -5.41 20.49 -7.32
C LYS A 220 -5.56 20.16 -5.83
N LYS A 221 -6.56 19.35 -5.48
CA LYS A 221 -6.76 18.91 -4.09
C LYS A 221 -5.60 18.06 -3.57
N LYS A 222 -4.94 17.28 -4.43
CA LYS A 222 -3.72 16.55 -4.07
C LYS A 222 -2.57 17.50 -3.75
N GLU A 223 -2.38 18.57 -4.52
CA GLU A 223 -1.35 19.60 -4.27
C GLU A 223 -1.57 20.25 -2.91
N ASP A 224 -2.79 20.73 -2.61
CA ASP A 224 -3.15 21.26 -1.29
C ASP A 224 -2.86 20.24 -0.16
N ARG A 225 -3.11 18.96 -0.40
CA ARG A 225 -2.86 17.89 0.56
C ARG A 225 -1.37 17.64 0.80
N ILE A 226 -0.54 17.75 -0.25
CA ILE A 226 0.92 17.63 -0.14
C ILE A 226 1.46 18.76 0.73
N ASP A 227 1.02 20.00 0.50
CA ASP A 227 1.45 21.16 1.31
C ASP A 227 1.07 20.97 2.78
N HIS A 228 -0.13 20.48 3.04
CA HIS A 228 -0.57 20.16 4.41
C HIS A 228 0.28 19.04 5.05
N MET A 229 0.62 18.01 4.29
CA MET A 229 1.49 16.91 4.73
C MET A 229 2.90 17.41 5.05
N LEU A 230 3.48 18.25 4.22
CA LEU A 230 4.81 18.85 4.46
C LEU A 230 4.81 19.68 5.73
N ALA A 231 3.82 20.55 5.91
CA ALA A 231 3.68 21.37 7.14
C ALA A 231 3.52 20.48 8.39
N TYR A 232 2.77 19.38 8.30
CA TYR A 232 2.62 18.44 9.40
C TYR A 232 3.96 17.76 9.75
N ILE A 233 4.70 17.28 8.75
CA ILE A 233 6.01 16.64 8.94
C ILE A 233 6.99 17.62 9.58
N GLU A 234 7.07 18.86 9.10
CA GLU A 234 7.93 19.90 9.66
C GLU A 234 7.59 20.20 11.14
N LYS A 235 6.29 20.30 11.45
CA LYS A 235 5.84 20.49 12.82
C LYS A 235 6.23 19.31 13.73
N ARG A 236 6.08 18.09 13.23
CA ARG A 236 6.51 16.88 13.95
C ARG A 236 8.02 16.88 14.15
N ARG A 237 8.80 17.15 13.09
CA ARG A 237 10.25 17.28 13.16
C ARG A 237 10.69 18.28 14.21
N ALA A 238 10.12 19.49 14.21
CA ALA A 238 10.42 20.51 15.20
C ALA A 238 10.12 20.07 16.63
N THR A 239 9.00 19.36 16.82
CA THR A 239 8.60 18.81 18.13
C THR A 239 9.59 17.76 18.62
N GLU A 240 9.96 16.82 17.75
CA GLU A 240 10.92 15.77 18.07
C GLU A 240 12.31 16.36 18.36
N LEU A 241 12.80 17.30 17.55
CA LEU A 241 14.06 18.01 17.79
C LEU A 241 14.09 18.67 19.16
N LYS A 242 13.01 19.34 19.57
CA LYS A 242 12.92 19.94 20.91
C LYS A 242 13.00 18.89 22.01
N LYS A 243 12.31 17.78 21.83
CA LYS A 243 12.32 16.65 22.77
C LYS A 243 13.72 16.06 22.93
N TYR A 244 14.41 15.83 21.82
CA TYR A 244 15.76 15.28 21.84
C TYR A 244 16.78 16.24 22.43
N LYS A 245 16.70 17.54 22.12
CA LYS A 245 17.54 18.56 22.77
C LYS A 245 17.40 18.51 24.29
N ASN A 246 16.18 18.39 24.80
CA ASN A 246 15.95 18.28 26.24
C ASN A 246 16.55 17.01 26.86
N ILE A 247 16.52 15.88 26.13
CA ILE A 247 17.13 14.62 26.60
C ILE A 247 18.66 14.73 26.64
N VAL A 248 19.26 15.29 25.61
CA VAL A 248 20.71 15.51 25.53
C VAL A 248 21.17 16.47 26.62
N GLU A 249 20.49 17.59 26.83
CA GLU A 249 20.80 18.54 27.89
C GLU A 249 20.68 17.90 29.27
N LYS A 250 19.65 17.11 29.51
CA LYS A 250 19.50 16.35 30.75
C LYS A 250 20.66 15.37 30.95
N ALA A 251 21.03 14.65 29.90
CA ALA A 251 22.17 13.72 29.93
C ALA A 251 23.48 14.44 30.26
N LYS A 252 23.73 15.64 29.67
CA LYS A 252 24.88 16.47 29.98
C LYS A 252 24.92 16.91 31.44
N ILE A 253 23.79 17.37 31.97
CA ILE A 253 23.68 17.79 33.38
C ILE A 253 23.93 16.60 34.32
N ASP A 254 23.33 15.45 34.05
CA ASP A 254 23.48 14.28 34.91
C ASP A 254 24.93 13.75 34.87
N ARG A 255 25.57 13.75 33.70
CA ARG A 255 27.00 13.45 33.54
C ARG A 255 27.89 14.43 34.31
N GLN A 256 27.63 15.75 34.21
CA GLN A 256 28.39 16.76 34.94
C GLN A 256 28.29 16.59 36.47
N LYS A 257 27.11 16.22 37.00
CA LYS A 257 26.92 15.96 38.41
C LYS A 257 27.82 14.82 38.89
N ILE A 258 28.00 13.76 38.10
CA ILE A 258 28.88 12.66 38.42
C ILE A 258 30.35 13.12 38.39
N LEU A 259 30.74 13.79 37.30
CA LEU A 259 32.12 14.27 37.13
C LEU A 259 32.53 15.32 38.15
N SER A 260 31.60 16.11 38.68
CA SER A 260 31.88 17.10 39.73
C SER A 260 32.32 16.50 41.06
N LYS A 261 32.19 15.18 41.28
CA LYS A 261 32.74 14.45 42.40
C LYS A 261 34.27 14.25 42.33
N TYR A 262 34.87 14.55 41.16
CA TYR A 262 36.27 14.31 40.86
C TYR A 262 36.99 15.62 40.51
N PRO A 263 38.33 15.68 40.65
CA PRO A 263 39.12 16.86 40.23
C PRO A 263 38.88 17.22 38.76
N PRO A 264 38.95 18.52 38.42
CA PRO A 264 38.83 18.95 37.02
C PRO A 264 39.89 18.27 36.14
N GLY A 265 39.44 17.75 34.95
CA GLY A 265 40.35 17.08 34.01
C GLY A 265 40.60 15.60 34.33
N THR A 266 39.92 15.00 35.31
CA THR A 266 39.98 13.54 35.56
C THR A 266 39.48 12.76 34.37
N ASP A 267 40.26 11.83 33.86
CA ASP A 267 39.89 10.92 32.79
C ASP A 267 38.74 9.96 33.25
N ILE A 268 37.77 9.72 32.37
CA ILE A 268 36.62 8.85 32.63
C ILE A 268 37.10 7.44 33.01
N ASP A 269 38.19 6.97 32.41
CA ASP A 269 38.74 5.64 32.74
C ASP A 269 39.37 5.55 34.13
N SER A 270 39.68 6.69 34.76
CA SER A 270 40.29 6.77 36.09
C SER A 270 39.28 6.97 37.24
N ILE A 271 37.99 7.15 36.95
CA ILE A 271 36.93 7.30 37.97
C ILE A 271 36.47 5.95 38.50
N LYS A 272 35.79 5.97 39.64
CA LYS A 272 35.25 4.74 40.24
C LYS A 272 34.37 3.97 39.27
N SER A 273 34.52 2.67 39.24
CA SER A 273 33.82 1.75 38.34
C SER A 273 32.28 1.97 38.32
N PHE A 274 31.67 2.22 39.48
CA PHE A 274 30.25 2.49 39.59
C PHE A 274 29.83 3.80 38.86
N ASP A 275 30.54 4.91 39.11
CA ASP A 275 30.27 6.22 38.48
C ASP A 275 30.53 6.18 36.95
N ARG A 276 31.55 5.39 36.52
CA ARG A 276 31.80 5.14 35.08
C ARG A 276 30.62 4.42 34.42
N HIS A 277 30.14 3.34 35.02
CA HIS A 277 28.99 2.59 34.54
C HIS A 277 27.72 3.46 34.44
N GLU A 278 27.54 4.37 35.40
CA GLU A 278 26.41 5.29 35.41
C GLU A 278 26.51 6.28 34.25
N ILE A 279 27.70 6.87 33.95
CA ILE A 279 27.95 7.72 32.82
C ILE A 279 27.67 6.98 31.49
N GLU A 280 28.24 5.78 31.32
CA GLU A 280 28.04 4.95 30.13
C GLU A 280 26.55 4.62 29.93
N SER A 281 25.81 4.40 31.01
CA SER A 281 24.36 4.16 30.95
C SER A 281 23.57 5.39 30.51
N ILE A 282 23.96 6.60 30.98
CA ILE A 282 23.36 7.88 30.56
C ILE A 282 23.61 8.11 29.08
N ASP A 283 24.86 7.96 28.61
CA ASP A 283 25.28 8.17 27.22
C ASP A 283 24.58 7.16 26.31
N ARG A 284 24.49 5.89 26.71
CA ARG A 284 23.79 4.86 25.96
C ARG A 284 22.31 5.19 25.78
N ARG A 285 21.61 5.52 26.88
CA ARG A 285 20.18 5.89 26.83
C ARG A 285 19.91 7.09 25.93
N ALA A 286 20.78 8.11 25.95
CA ALA A 286 20.66 9.26 25.06
C ALA A 286 20.87 8.86 23.59
N LYS A 287 21.88 8.04 23.29
CA LYS A 287 22.14 7.50 21.95
C LYS A 287 21.02 6.61 21.43
N ASP A 288 20.56 5.65 22.24
CA ASP A 288 19.47 4.74 21.84
C ASP A 288 18.19 5.53 21.50
N TYR A 289 17.90 6.56 22.27
CA TYR A 289 16.75 7.40 21.99
C TYR A 289 16.91 8.22 20.70
N LEU A 290 18.12 8.67 20.36
CA LEU A 290 18.41 9.36 19.11
C LEU A 290 18.34 8.44 17.89
N TYR A 291 18.86 7.23 17.97
CA TYR A 291 18.94 6.32 16.83
C TYR A 291 17.65 5.52 16.56
N HIS A 292 16.84 5.28 17.59
CA HIS A 292 15.64 4.43 17.50
C HIS A 292 14.32 5.18 17.66
N GLY A 293 14.36 6.48 17.92
CA GLY A 293 13.19 7.20 18.44
C GLY A 293 12.34 7.93 17.42
N SER A 294 12.80 8.29 16.23
CA SER A 294 11.97 9.08 15.33
C SER A 294 12.32 8.93 13.86
N ARG A 295 11.29 8.66 13.05
CA ARG A 295 11.35 8.67 11.59
C ARG A 295 11.30 10.08 10.98
N TYR A 296 11.11 11.11 11.79
CA TYR A 296 11.05 12.52 11.34
C TYR A 296 12.39 13.23 11.37
N LEU A 297 13.43 12.64 12.00
CA LEU A 297 14.76 13.21 12.08
C LEU A 297 15.68 12.63 11.01
N SER A 298 16.43 13.49 10.34
CA SER A 298 17.48 13.07 9.43
C SER A 298 18.72 12.62 10.19
N GLU A 299 19.63 11.89 9.51
CA GLU A 299 20.94 11.55 10.07
C GLU A 299 21.74 12.79 10.47
N GLU A 300 21.59 13.90 9.75
CA GLU A 300 22.22 15.17 10.04
C GLU A 300 21.67 15.79 11.32
N ASP A 301 20.34 15.74 11.52
CA ASP A 301 19.71 16.18 12.77
C ASP A 301 20.26 15.38 13.97
N VAL A 302 20.43 14.08 13.81
CA VAL A 302 20.98 13.20 14.85
C VAL A 302 22.43 13.51 15.12
N LYS A 303 23.28 13.65 14.08
CA LYS A 303 24.70 14.00 14.22
C LYS A 303 24.92 15.33 14.95
N ASN A 304 24.10 16.33 14.67
CA ASN A 304 24.17 17.65 15.31
C ASN A 304 23.70 17.65 16.78
N LEU A 305 23.10 16.58 17.26
CA LEU A 305 22.58 16.43 18.62
C LEU A 305 23.45 15.51 19.50
N ILE A 306 24.38 14.76 18.90
CA ILE A 306 25.24 13.83 19.66
C ILE A 306 26.19 14.65 20.56
N LEU A 307 26.39 14.13 21.73
CA LEU A 307 27.23 14.64 22.84
C LEU A 307 28.71 14.80 22.48
#